data_af73667dab17ac900eca78d2a549edde
#
_entry.id   af73667dab17ac900eca78d2a549edde
#
_cell.length_a   1.000
_cell.length_b   1.000
_cell.length_c   1.000
_cell.angle_alpha   90.00
_cell.angle_beta   90.00
_cell.angle_gamma   90.00
#
_symmetry.space_group_name_H-M   'P 1'
#
loop_
_entity.id
_entity.type
_entity.pdbx_description
1 polymer ?
#
loop_
_entity_poly.entity_id
_entity_poly.type
_entity_poly.pdbx_seq_one_letter_code
_entity_poly.pdbx_strand_id
1 'polypeptide(L)'
;ERKYHHLIKSVIIVLFLSFGMTSCEKEEPVPVPTEQTVFMYLPWSDNLTSNFYQNISDLESVVEKNILKDERIIIFMCTTATKATLFELAYENGKSVHKTLKNYTDPAYTTAEGITSILNDVQRYSPTKRYSMVIGCHGMGWIPVSNSKSRSGLRTKMHWEYENVPMTRYFGGLNAQYQ
;
A
#
# COMPACT_ATOMS: atom_id res chain seq x y z
N GLU A 1 5.91 34.10 57.53
CA GLU A 1 4.72 34.06 56.63
C GLU A 1 5.07 34.33 55.17
N ARG A 2 5.96 35.24 54.79
CA ARG A 2 6.35 35.54 53.40
C ARG A 2 6.96 34.34 52.63
N LYS A 3 7.73 33.48 53.29
CA LYS A 3 8.35 32.32 52.64
C LYS A 3 7.34 31.27 52.15
N TYR A 4 6.25 31.07 52.87
CA TYR A 4 5.22 30.10 52.51
C TYR A 4 4.37 30.58 51.31
N HIS A 5 4.16 31.90 51.19
CA HIS A 5 3.45 32.46 50.05
C HIS A 5 4.17 32.25 48.71
N HIS A 6 5.50 32.33 48.70
CA HIS A 6 6.27 32.04 47.47
C HIS A 6 6.27 30.56 47.13
N LEU A 7 6.34 29.66 48.12
CA LEU A 7 6.29 28.25 47.93
C LEU A 7 4.94 27.79 47.37
N ILE A 8 3.84 28.28 47.92
CA ILE A 8 2.48 27.99 47.46
C ILE A 8 2.24 28.49 46.02
N LYS A 9 2.70 29.71 45.69
CA LYS A 9 2.61 30.23 44.32
C LYS A 9 3.41 29.40 43.33
N SER A 10 4.63 28.94 43.67
CA SER A 10 5.44 28.09 42.82
C SER A 10 4.80 26.70 42.60
N VAL A 11 4.22 26.12 43.64
CA VAL A 11 3.54 24.81 43.52
C VAL A 11 2.29 24.90 42.64
N ILE A 12 1.52 25.99 42.78
CA ILE A 12 0.32 26.24 41.94
C ILE A 12 0.71 26.43 40.48
N ILE A 13 1.79 27.16 40.16
CA ILE A 13 2.28 27.36 38.80
C ILE A 13 2.75 26.05 38.19
N VAL A 14 3.45 25.17 38.93
CA VAL A 14 3.88 23.87 38.47
C VAL A 14 2.67 22.94 38.23
N LEU A 15 1.63 22.99 39.07
CA LEU A 15 0.40 22.22 38.90
C LEU A 15 -0.39 22.65 37.66
N PHE A 16 -0.42 23.94 37.31
CA PHE A 16 -1.08 24.46 36.11
C PHE A 16 -0.32 24.11 34.80
N LEU A 17 1.01 23.99 34.86
CA LEU A 17 1.82 23.59 33.69
C LEU A 17 1.71 22.11 33.36
N SER A 18 1.30 21.25 34.29
CA SER A 18 1.12 19.82 34.06
C SER A 18 -0.22 19.43 33.44
N PHE A 19 -1.21 20.35 33.39
CA PHE A 19 -2.53 20.08 32.80
C PHE A 19 -2.65 20.50 31.33
N GLY A 20 -1.60 21.04 30.70
CA GLY A 20 -1.63 21.61 29.36
C GLY A 20 -1.26 20.67 28.22
N MET A 21 -1.00 19.38 28.46
CA MET A 21 -0.58 18.42 27.44
C MET A 21 -1.62 17.31 27.18
N THR A 22 -2.90 17.66 27.15
CA THR A 22 -3.83 16.83 26.41
C THR A 22 -3.63 17.13 24.92
N SER A 23 -2.70 16.42 24.29
CA SER A 23 -2.67 16.27 22.85
C SER A 23 -4.01 15.69 22.42
N CYS A 24 -4.91 16.52 21.91
CA CYS A 24 -6.01 16.05 21.10
C CYS A 24 -5.37 15.37 19.88
N GLU A 25 -5.17 14.07 19.90
CA GLU A 25 -5.08 13.31 18.67
C GLU A 25 -6.36 13.65 17.91
N LYS A 26 -6.23 14.35 16.81
CA LYS A 26 -7.33 14.51 15.87
C LYS A 26 -7.67 13.10 15.42
N GLU A 27 -8.78 12.56 15.92
CA GLU A 27 -9.34 11.34 15.35
C GLU A 27 -9.49 11.58 13.85
N GLU A 28 -8.74 10.84 13.04
CA GLU A 28 -8.94 10.88 11.61
C GLU A 28 -10.39 10.46 11.34
N PRO A 29 -11.13 11.23 10.53
CA PRO A 29 -12.53 10.90 10.27
C PRO A 29 -12.61 9.49 9.69
N VAL A 30 -13.44 8.66 10.30
CA VAL A 30 -13.69 7.29 9.80
C VAL A 30 -14.19 7.39 8.37
N PRO A 31 -13.51 6.78 7.40
CA PRO A 31 -13.92 6.86 6.01
C PRO A 31 -15.33 6.30 5.82
N VAL A 32 -16.16 6.99 5.06
CA VAL A 32 -17.51 6.51 4.71
C VAL A 32 -17.35 5.30 3.78
N PRO A 33 -18.01 4.15 4.08
CA PRO A 33 -17.96 2.99 3.21
C PRO A 33 -18.49 3.30 1.81
N THR A 34 -17.79 2.81 0.80
CA THR A 34 -18.16 2.93 -0.61
C THR A 34 -18.69 1.61 -1.18
N GLU A 35 -19.18 1.60 -2.41
CA GLU A 35 -19.67 0.38 -3.05
C GLU A 35 -18.52 -0.53 -3.51
N GLN A 36 -17.42 0.05 -3.99
CA GLN A 36 -16.28 -0.70 -4.50
C GLN A 36 -14.96 0.03 -4.29
N THR A 37 -13.93 -0.73 -3.97
CA THR A 37 -12.54 -0.27 -4.01
C THR A 37 -11.76 -1.12 -5.01
N VAL A 38 -11.12 -0.47 -5.97
CA VAL A 38 -10.10 -1.08 -6.83
C VAL A 38 -8.76 -0.86 -6.16
N PHE A 39 -8.13 -1.94 -5.75
CA PHE A 39 -6.81 -1.92 -5.15
C PHE A 39 -5.76 -2.37 -6.16
N MET A 40 -4.81 -1.50 -6.48
CA MET A 40 -3.66 -1.84 -7.32
C MET A 40 -2.45 -2.10 -6.43
N TYR A 41 -1.93 -3.32 -6.50
CA TYR A 41 -0.75 -3.75 -5.77
C TYR A 41 0.44 -3.83 -6.73
N LEU A 42 1.37 -2.87 -6.63
CA LEU A 42 2.50 -2.67 -7.54
C LEU A 42 3.82 -2.83 -6.76
N PRO A 43 4.20 -4.06 -6.36
CA PRO A 43 5.35 -4.30 -5.49
C PRO A 43 6.69 -4.29 -6.22
N TRP A 44 6.72 -4.15 -7.53
CA TRP A 44 7.93 -4.24 -8.35
C TRP A 44 8.57 -2.87 -8.56
N SER A 45 9.71 -2.61 -7.95
CA SER A 45 10.39 -1.30 -7.93
C SER A 45 11.61 -1.21 -8.85
N ASP A 46 11.65 -1.98 -9.92
CA ASP A 46 12.76 -1.99 -10.87
C ASP A 46 12.27 -1.70 -12.29
N ASN A 47 12.54 -2.55 -13.24
CA ASN A 47 12.29 -2.35 -14.67
C ASN A 47 10.82 -2.20 -15.08
N LEU A 48 9.85 -2.39 -14.17
CA LEU A 48 8.43 -2.10 -14.40
C LEU A 48 7.97 -0.74 -13.86
N THR A 49 8.81 -0.02 -13.15
CA THR A 49 8.43 1.26 -12.50
C THR A 49 7.87 2.27 -13.50
N SER A 50 8.49 2.42 -14.67
CA SER A 50 8.01 3.32 -15.73
C SER A 50 6.65 2.90 -16.28
N ASN A 51 6.40 1.60 -16.41
CA ASN A 51 5.12 1.07 -16.85
C ASN A 51 4.02 1.34 -15.81
N PHE A 52 4.34 1.25 -14.52
CA PHE A 52 3.40 1.56 -13.46
C PHE A 52 3.03 3.05 -13.44
N TYR A 53 3.99 3.94 -13.64
CA TYR A 53 3.68 5.36 -13.79
C TYR A 53 2.80 5.63 -15.00
N GLN A 54 3.01 4.95 -16.12
CA GLN A 54 2.12 5.07 -17.27
C GLN A 54 0.71 4.58 -16.95
N ASN A 55 0.57 3.42 -16.31
CA ASN A 55 -0.73 2.89 -15.90
C ASN A 55 -1.47 3.84 -14.94
N ILE A 56 -0.73 4.46 -14.00
CA ILE A 56 -1.29 5.45 -13.08
C ILE A 56 -1.75 6.69 -13.87
N SER A 57 -0.95 7.19 -14.80
CA SER A 57 -1.30 8.33 -15.65
C SER A 57 -2.54 8.06 -16.50
N ASP A 58 -2.70 6.85 -17.01
CA ASP A 58 -3.90 6.45 -17.75
C ASP A 58 -5.14 6.47 -16.83
N LEU A 59 -5.00 6.01 -15.58
CA LEU A 59 -6.06 6.08 -14.57
C LEU A 59 -6.38 7.53 -14.16
N GLU A 60 -5.38 8.40 -14.03
CA GLU A 60 -5.58 9.83 -13.76
C GLU A 60 -6.49 10.44 -14.80
N SER A 61 -6.25 10.14 -16.08
CA SER A 61 -7.08 10.59 -17.19
C SER A 61 -8.54 10.10 -17.10
N VAL A 62 -8.78 8.96 -16.48
CA VAL A 62 -10.13 8.44 -16.21
C VAL A 62 -10.76 9.13 -15.01
N VAL A 63 -10.01 9.33 -13.94
CA VAL A 63 -10.47 10.03 -12.73
C VAL A 63 -10.87 11.47 -13.04
N GLU A 64 -10.12 12.16 -13.90
CA GLU A 64 -10.41 13.55 -14.34
C GLU A 64 -11.75 13.68 -15.09
N LYS A 65 -12.27 12.60 -15.65
CA LYS A 65 -13.62 12.60 -16.26
C LYS A 65 -14.74 12.64 -15.21
N ASN A 66 -14.41 12.56 -13.93
CA ASN A 66 -15.35 12.59 -12.80
C ASN A 66 -16.48 11.55 -12.92
N ILE A 67 -16.15 10.36 -13.39
CA ILE A 67 -17.11 9.27 -13.58
C ILE A 67 -17.23 8.33 -12.38
N LEU A 68 -16.24 8.36 -11.47
CA LEU A 68 -16.28 7.62 -10.21
C LEU A 68 -17.27 8.29 -9.26
N LYS A 69 -18.25 7.51 -8.76
CA LYS A 69 -19.27 8.00 -7.82
C LYS A 69 -19.05 7.40 -6.43
N ASP A 70 -19.25 6.09 -6.34
CA ASP A 70 -19.13 5.31 -5.10
C ASP A 70 -17.97 4.32 -5.19
N GLU A 71 -17.03 4.56 -6.09
CA GLU A 71 -15.82 3.77 -6.27
C GLU A 71 -14.59 4.54 -5.82
N ARG A 72 -13.61 3.83 -5.27
CA ARG A 72 -12.29 4.37 -4.91
C ARG A 72 -11.19 3.58 -5.59
N ILE A 73 -10.12 4.26 -5.92
CA ILE A 73 -8.90 3.68 -6.47
C ILE A 73 -7.79 3.88 -5.46
N ILE A 74 -7.32 2.77 -4.88
CA ILE A 74 -6.23 2.75 -3.92
C ILE A 74 -5.03 2.05 -4.56
N ILE A 75 -3.87 2.65 -4.46
CA ILE A 75 -2.65 2.16 -5.11
C ILE A 75 -1.56 1.99 -4.05
N PHE A 76 -1.01 0.79 -3.95
CA PHE A 76 0.24 0.51 -3.25
C PHE A 76 1.34 0.41 -4.30
N MET A 77 2.33 1.30 -4.23
CA MET A 77 3.44 1.32 -5.18
C MET A 77 4.77 1.34 -4.44
N CYS A 78 5.63 0.40 -4.78
CA CYS A 78 7.04 0.43 -4.39
C CYS A 78 7.80 1.41 -5.27
N THR A 79 8.42 2.39 -4.64
CA THR A 79 9.30 3.35 -5.31
C THR A 79 10.74 2.89 -5.31
N THR A 80 11.13 2.11 -4.30
CA THR A 80 12.44 1.43 -4.20
C THR A 80 12.24 0.07 -3.54
N ALA A 81 13.29 -0.72 -3.43
CA ALA A 81 13.24 -2.01 -2.72
C ALA A 81 12.79 -1.90 -1.26
N THR A 82 12.99 -0.73 -0.64
CA THR A 82 12.75 -0.52 0.81
C THR A 82 11.68 0.52 1.09
N LYS A 83 11.10 1.15 0.07
CA LYS A 83 10.10 2.21 0.25
C LYS A 83 8.89 1.98 -0.64
N ALA A 84 7.73 2.10 -0.04
CA ALA A 84 6.46 2.06 -0.75
C ALA A 84 5.51 3.13 -0.20
N THR A 85 4.54 3.50 -1.01
CA THR A 85 3.48 4.44 -0.64
C THR A 85 2.12 3.81 -0.97
N LEU A 86 1.19 3.91 -0.04
CA LEU A 86 -0.23 3.68 -0.25
C LEU A 86 -0.90 5.04 -0.45
N PHE A 87 -1.60 5.21 -1.55
CA PHE A 87 -2.29 6.46 -1.86
C PHE A 87 -3.62 6.21 -2.56
N GLU A 88 -4.52 7.15 -2.43
CA GLU A 88 -5.76 7.20 -3.17
C GLU A 88 -5.59 8.11 -4.40
N LEU A 89 -6.08 7.65 -5.52
CA LEU A 89 -6.24 8.47 -6.71
C LEU A 89 -7.65 9.06 -6.70
N ALA A 90 -7.76 10.35 -6.36
CA ALA A 90 -9.03 11.02 -6.16
C ALA A 90 -9.24 12.17 -7.15
N TYR A 91 -10.51 12.54 -7.37
CA TYR A 91 -10.87 13.72 -8.14
C TYR A 91 -11.06 14.93 -7.23
N GLU A 92 -10.34 16.02 -7.50
CA GLU A 92 -10.51 17.29 -6.79
C GLU A 92 -10.37 18.48 -7.75
N ASN A 93 -11.33 19.37 -7.72
CA ASN A 93 -11.28 20.65 -8.47
C ASN A 93 -10.96 20.50 -9.97
N GLY A 94 -11.49 19.47 -10.61
CA GLY A 94 -11.28 19.23 -12.04
C GLY A 94 -10.04 18.43 -12.39
N LYS A 95 -9.30 17.93 -11.39
CA LYS A 95 -8.05 17.20 -11.60
C LYS A 95 -8.00 15.93 -10.78
N SER A 96 -7.17 15.00 -11.23
CA SER A 96 -6.73 13.87 -10.44
C SER A 96 -5.68 14.30 -9.42
N VAL A 97 -5.78 13.82 -8.19
CA VAL A 97 -4.83 14.09 -7.11
C VAL A 97 -4.44 12.79 -6.41
N HIS A 98 -3.18 12.72 -5.98
CA HIS A 98 -2.67 11.62 -5.17
C HIS A 98 -2.78 11.98 -3.69
N LYS A 99 -3.69 11.33 -2.98
CA LYS A 99 -3.82 11.46 -1.52
C LYS A 99 -3.00 10.38 -0.84
N THR A 100 -1.86 10.73 -0.29
CA THR A 100 -1.04 9.78 0.48
C THR A 100 -1.80 9.33 1.73
N LEU A 101 -1.99 8.04 1.87
CA LEU A 101 -2.64 7.40 3.01
C LEU A 101 -1.60 6.87 4.00
N LYS A 102 -0.53 6.25 3.50
CA LYS A 102 0.53 5.70 4.33
C LYS A 102 1.84 5.55 3.55
N ASN A 103 2.96 5.83 4.21
CA ASN A 103 4.30 5.52 3.72
C ASN A 103 4.84 4.30 4.47
N TYR A 104 5.58 3.46 3.76
CA TYR A 104 6.19 2.24 4.30
C TYR A 104 7.70 2.30 4.13
N THR A 105 8.40 1.82 5.14
CA THR A 105 9.85 1.59 5.11
C THR A 105 10.09 0.12 5.43
N ASP A 106 10.86 -0.56 4.59
CA ASP A 106 11.16 -2.00 4.67
C ASP A 106 9.93 -2.88 4.93
N PRO A 107 8.80 -2.67 4.22
CA PRO A 107 7.63 -3.52 4.42
C PRO A 107 7.92 -4.93 3.90
N ALA A 108 7.43 -5.93 4.63
CA ALA A 108 7.57 -7.35 4.23
C ALA A 108 6.51 -7.74 3.17
N TYR A 109 6.36 -6.96 2.11
CA TYR A 109 5.27 -7.08 1.12
C TYR A 109 5.39 -8.26 0.16
N THR A 110 6.37 -9.13 0.36
CA THR A 110 6.50 -10.41 -0.34
C THR A 110 6.15 -11.61 0.54
N THR A 111 5.79 -11.36 1.81
CA THR A 111 5.35 -12.41 2.74
C THR A 111 3.83 -12.36 2.93
N ALA A 112 3.23 -13.46 3.33
CA ALA A 112 1.80 -13.54 3.61
C ALA A 112 1.37 -12.52 4.69
N GLU A 113 2.17 -12.38 5.74
CA GLU A 113 1.93 -11.46 6.84
C GLU A 113 2.03 -10.01 6.38
N GLY A 114 3.04 -9.69 5.56
CA GLY A 114 3.24 -8.35 5.03
C GLY A 114 2.13 -7.94 4.06
N ILE A 115 1.73 -8.81 3.13
CA ILE A 115 0.60 -8.56 2.22
C ILE A 115 -0.69 -8.40 3.03
N THR A 116 -0.94 -9.25 4.03
CA THR A 116 -2.11 -9.14 4.91
C THR A 116 -2.12 -7.80 5.65
N SER A 117 -0.98 -7.33 6.14
CA SER A 117 -0.87 -6.02 6.78
C SER A 117 -1.25 -4.88 5.83
N ILE A 118 -0.78 -4.94 4.58
CA ILE A 118 -1.14 -3.93 3.56
C ILE A 118 -2.64 -3.99 3.25
N LEU A 119 -3.21 -5.17 3.10
CA LEU A 119 -4.65 -5.33 2.85
C LEU A 119 -5.50 -4.80 4.02
N ASN A 120 -5.07 -4.99 5.26
CA ASN A 120 -5.72 -4.42 6.44
C ASN A 120 -5.65 -2.88 6.43
N ASP A 121 -4.51 -2.30 5.99
CA ASP A 121 -4.42 -0.85 5.79
C ASP A 121 -5.39 -0.37 4.70
N VAL A 122 -5.49 -1.08 3.58
CA VAL A 122 -6.46 -0.77 2.51
C VAL A 122 -7.89 -0.80 3.05
N GLN A 123 -8.25 -1.83 3.82
CA GLN A 123 -9.58 -1.93 4.43
C GLN A 123 -9.85 -0.79 5.42
N ARG A 124 -8.85 -0.38 6.19
CA ARG A 124 -8.97 0.72 7.15
C ARG A 124 -9.18 2.07 6.45
N TYR A 125 -8.42 2.37 5.41
CA TYR A 125 -8.49 3.64 4.69
C TYR A 125 -9.63 3.69 3.67
N SER A 126 -10.06 2.55 3.17
CA SER A 126 -11.10 2.46 2.15
C SER A 126 -12.07 1.32 2.43
N PRO A 127 -12.87 1.42 3.51
CA PRO A 127 -13.93 0.44 3.78
C PRO A 127 -14.92 0.43 2.62
N THR A 128 -15.30 -0.76 2.17
CA THR A 128 -16.18 -0.93 1.01
C THR A 128 -16.91 -2.28 1.06
N LYS A 129 -17.98 -2.42 0.30
CA LYS A 129 -18.70 -3.69 0.15
C LYS A 129 -17.94 -4.70 -0.72
N ARG A 130 -17.16 -4.22 -1.69
CA ARG A 130 -16.45 -5.07 -2.64
C ARG A 130 -15.04 -4.56 -2.89
N TYR A 131 -14.08 -5.50 -2.91
CA TYR A 131 -12.71 -5.21 -3.30
C TYR A 131 -12.38 -5.94 -4.60
N SER A 132 -11.77 -5.22 -5.53
CA SER A 132 -11.10 -5.78 -6.71
C SER A 132 -9.62 -5.53 -6.58
N MET A 133 -8.79 -6.54 -6.82
CA MET A 133 -7.34 -6.40 -6.73
C MET A 133 -6.69 -6.60 -8.09
N VAL A 134 -5.81 -5.68 -8.45
CA VAL A 134 -4.93 -5.75 -9.62
C VAL A 134 -3.50 -5.88 -9.12
N ILE A 135 -2.78 -6.90 -9.60
CA ILE A 135 -1.38 -7.12 -9.22
C ILE A 135 -0.49 -6.82 -10.42
N GLY A 136 0.38 -5.83 -10.27
CA GLY A 136 1.39 -5.47 -11.27
C GLY A 136 2.76 -5.99 -10.89
N CYS A 137 3.25 -6.99 -11.59
CA CYS A 137 4.56 -7.58 -11.37
C CYS A 137 4.99 -8.40 -12.59
N HIS A 138 6.25 -8.84 -12.62
CA HIS A 138 6.63 -9.89 -13.54
C HIS A 138 5.99 -11.22 -13.15
N GLY A 139 5.62 -12.01 -14.15
CA GLY A 139 5.17 -13.37 -13.99
C GLY A 139 6.10 -14.33 -14.74
N MET A 140 6.19 -15.54 -14.25
CA MET A 140 6.80 -16.65 -14.99
C MET A 140 5.72 -17.47 -15.70
N GLY A 141 6.07 -18.08 -16.82
CA GLY A 141 5.23 -19.08 -17.47
C GLY A 141 5.10 -20.35 -16.61
N TRP A 142 4.33 -21.32 -17.12
CA TRP A 142 4.19 -22.60 -16.48
C TRP A 142 5.54 -23.31 -16.35
N ILE A 143 5.92 -23.67 -15.14
CA ILE A 143 7.15 -24.41 -14.82
C ILE A 143 6.82 -25.54 -13.85
N PRO A 144 7.62 -26.63 -13.81
CA PRO A 144 7.50 -27.66 -12.79
C PRO A 144 7.61 -27.05 -11.38
N VAL A 145 6.79 -27.52 -10.44
CA VAL A 145 6.79 -27.04 -9.04
C VAL A 145 8.18 -27.16 -8.40
N SER A 146 8.91 -28.23 -8.74
CA SER A 146 10.30 -28.42 -8.29
C SER A 146 11.25 -27.29 -8.68
N ASN A 147 10.98 -26.60 -9.79
CA ASN A 147 11.82 -25.54 -10.33
C ASN A 147 11.40 -24.13 -9.85
N SER A 148 10.25 -24.01 -9.19
CA SER A 148 9.71 -22.71 -8.75
C SER A 148 10.60 -21.98 -7.75
N LYS A 149 11.44 -22.72 -7.00
CA LYS A 149 12.37 -22.17 -5.99
C LYS A 149 13.77 -21.89 -6.52
N SER A 150 14.06 -22.26 -7.76
CA SER A 150 15.38 -22.12 -8.36
C SER A 150 15.42 -20.99 -9.39
N ARG A 151 16.27 -20.00 -9.14
CA ARG A 151 16.54 -18.91 -10.09
C ARG A 151 17.25 -19.39 -11.36
N SER A 152 17.93 -20.53 -11.31
CA SER A 152 18.64 -21.12 -12.43
C SER A 152 17.70 -21.79 -13.45
N GLY A 153 16.42 -21.82 -13.16
CA GLY A 153 15.39 -22.32 -14.06
C GLY A 153 15.04 -21.38 -15.22
N LEU A 154 16.03 -20.72 -15.80
CA LEU A 154 15.88 -20.19 -17.14
C LEU A 154 15.46 -21.34 -18.04
N ARG A 155 14.27 -21.27 -18.45
CA ARG A 155 13.50 -22.25 -19.16
C ARG A 155 14.24 -22.83 -20.36
N THR A 156 14.66 -24.06 -20.25
CA THR A 156 15.20 -24.83 -21.36
C THR A 156 14.10 -25.53 -22.18
N LYS A 157 12.89 -25.66 -21.60
CA LYS A 157 11.77 -26.36 -22.22
C LYS A 157 10.48 -25.54 -22.15
N MET A 158 9.56 -25.74 -23.09
CA MET A 158 8.20 -25.23 -23.06
C MET A 158 7.34 -26.02 -22.07
N HIS A 159 6.27 -25.40 -21.50
CA HIS A 159 5.46 -26.05 -20.46
C HIS A 159 4.83 -27.37 -20.93
N TRP A 160 4.54 -27.53 -22.19
CA TRP A 160 3.99 -28.77 -22.79
C TRP A 160 5.04 -29.88 -22.99
N GLU A 161 6.32 -29.59 -22.77
CA GLU A 161 7.42 -30.57 -22.87
C GLU A 161 7.68 -31.27 -21.53
N TYR A 162 6.92 -30.95 -20.50
CA TYR A 162 6.96 -31.59 -19.19
C TYR A 162 5.76 -32.51 -19.03
N GLU A 163 5.98 -33.80 -19.24
CA GLU A 163 4.94 -34.82 -19.06
C GLU A 163 4.81 -35.18 -17.57
N ASN A 164 3.55 -35.28 -17.09
CA ASN A 164 3.20 -35.85 -15.78
C ASN A 164 3.86 -35.21 -14.54
N VAL A 165 4.27 -33.96 -14.61
CA VAL A 165 4.80 -33.24 -13.45
C VAL A 165 3.84 -32.11 -13.02
N PRO A 166 3.63 -31.87 -11.72
CA PRO A 166 2.85 -30.75 -11.26
C PRO A 166 3.46 -29.43 -11.75
N MET A 167 2.63 -28.61 -12.39
CA MET A 167 3.02 -27.32 -12.96
C MET A 167 2.48 -26.19 -12.12
N THR A 168 3.24 -25.11 -12.02
CA THR A 168 2.82 -23.90 -11.35
C THR A 168 3.14 -22.66 -12.17
N ARG A 169 2.42 -21.59 -11.89
CA ARG A 169 2.77 -20.23 -12.30
C ARG A 169 3.30 -19.50 -11.09
N TYR A 170 4.25 -18.63 -11.35
CA TYR A 170 4.78 -17.73 -10.35
C TYR A 170 4.56 -16.29 -10.82
N PHE A 171 4.13 -15.43 -9.91
CA PHE A 171 4.04 -14.01 -10.10
C PHE A 171 4.38 -13.29 -8.79
N GLY A 172 4.84 -12.05 -8.88
CA GLY A 172 5.26 -11.28 -7.73
C GLY A 172 6.77 -11.24 -7.56
N GLY A 173 7.21 -10.61 -6.53
CA GLY A 173 8.61 -10.36 -6.22
C GLY A 173 8.97 -8.88 -6.20
N LEU A 174 10.22 -8.61 -5.89
CA LEU A 174 10.81 -7.29 -5.81
C LEU A 174 12.14 -7.28 -6.56
N ASN A 175 12.42 -6.20 -7.30
CA ASN A 175 13.75 -5.95 -7.87
C ASN A 175 14.36 -7.18 -8.53
N ALA A 176 13.66 -7.82 -9.46
CA ALA A 176 14.06 -9.05 -10.12
C ALA A 176 14.29 -10.24 -9.15
N GLN A 177 13.87 -10.14 -7.90
CA GLN A 177 13.86 -11.23 -6.94
C GLN A 177 12.47 -11.84 -6.87
N TYR A 178 12.31 -13.02 -7.44
CA TYR A 178 11.08 -13.81 -7.34
C TYR A 178 11.05 -14.52 -5.98
N GLN A 179 9.88 -14.61 -5.40
CA GLN A 179 9.63 -15.42 -4.21
C GLN A 179 8.58 -16.48 -4.47
#